data_90941e0ba720491760cf42b594b56778
#
_entry.id   90941e0ba720491760cf42b594b56778
#
_cell.length_a   1.000
_cell.length_b   1.000
_cell.length_c   1.000
_cell.angle_alpha   90.00
_cell.angle_beta   90.00
_cell.angle_gamma   90.00
#
_symmetry.space_group_name_H-M   'P 1'
#
loop_
_entity.id
_entity.type
_entity.pdbx_description
1 polymer ?
#
loop_
_entity_poly.entity_id
_entity_poly.type
_entity_poly.pdbx_seq_one_letter_code
_entity_poly.pdbx_strand_id
1 'polypeptide(L)'
;MKKIISIVLVCALALSLAACGGNKGLNGKVATDGSTSMEKVIGALKETFEGENKGVEVTYNPTGSGAGITAVLEGRCDIGLSSRNLKDSEAE
;
A
#
# COMPACT_ATOMS: atom_id res chain seq x y z
N MET A 1 45.30 9.63 -14.80
CA MET A 1 44.45 8.44 -14.79
C MET A 1 43.78 8.20 -13.45
N LYS A 2 44.49 8.23 -12.35
CA LYS A 2 43.92 8.01 -11.01
C LYS A 2 42.83 9.04 -10.64
N LYS A 3 42.97 10.29 -11.04
CA LYS A 3 42.00 11.36 -10.77
C LYS A 3 40.68 11.17 -11.52
N ILE A 4 40.73 10.66 -12.74
CA ILE A 4 39.55 10.40 -13.58
C ILE A 4 38.75 9.23 -13.02
N ILE A 5 39.42 8.18 -12.58
CA ILE A 5 38.80 7.01 -11.96
C ILE A 5 38.08 7.41 -10.67
N SER A 6 38.69 8.27 -9.85
CA SER A 6 38.08 8.76 -8.63
C SER A 6 36.85 9.59 -8.90
N ILE A 7 36.85 10.44 -9.91
CA ILE A 7 35.71 11.24 -10.31
C ILE A 7 34.55 10.38 -10.82
N VAL A 8 34.85 9.37 -11.65
CA VAL A 8 33.84 8.43 -12.16
C VAL A 8 33.22 7.64 -11.02
N LEU A 9 34.00 7.21 -10.04
CA LEU A 9 33.49 6.47 -8.89
C LEU A 9 32.56 7.32 -8.02
N VAL A 10 32.93 8.58 -7.78
CA VAL A 10 32.06 9.51 -7.02
C VAL A 10 30.75 9.80 -7.76
N CYS A 11 30.79 9.98 -9.07
CA CYS A 11 29.58 10.16 -9.88
C CYS A 11 28.68 8.93 -9.85
N ALA A 12 29.24 7.73 -9.91
CA ALA A 12 28.49 6.48 -9.83
C ALA A 12 27.79 6.33 -8.47
N LEU A 13 28.48 6.68 -7.39
CA LEU A 13 27.90 6.66 -6.03
C LEU A 13 26.78 7.69 -5.87
N ALA A 14 26.95 8.88 -6.42
CA ALA A 14 25.93 9.93 -6.39
C ALA A 14 24.67 9.51 -7.16
N LEU A 15 24.83 8.87 -8.30
CA LEU A 15 23.72 8.33 -9.10
C LEU A 15 22.98 7.20 -8.36
N SER A 16 23.71 6.34 -7.64
CA SER A 16 23.10 5.27 -6.84
C SER A 16 22.27 5.84 -5.71
N LEU A 17 22.73 6.87 -5.03
CA LEU A 17 21.99 7.54 -3.96
C LEU A 17 20.75 8.25 -4.51
N ALA A 18 20.85 8.87 -5.67
CA ALA A 18 19.70 9.51 -6.32
C ALA A 18 18.64 8.47 -6.74
N ALA A 19 19.06 7.29 -7.16
CA ALA A 19 18.13 6.21 -7.51
C ALA A 19 17.43 5.62 -6.27
N CYS A 20 18.12 5.52 -5.14
CA CYS A 20 17.56 5.04 -3.88
C CYS A 20 16.72 6.11 -3.16
N GLY A 21 17.10 7.38 -3.28
CA GLY A 21 16.38 8.52 -2.69
C GLY A 21 15.38 9.16 -3.63
N GLY A 22 15.26 8.63 -4.83
CA GLY A 22 14.33 9.18 -5.82
C GLY A 22 12.90 9.02 -5.37
N ASN A 23 12.17 10.05 -5.50
CA ASN A 23 10.77 10.24 -5.31
C ASN A 23 9.83 9.33 -6.06
N LYS A 24 10.25 8.15 -6.33
CA LYS A 24 9.35 7.16 -6.87
C LYS A 24 8.67 6.53 -5.70
N GLY A 25 7.77 7.28 -5.13
CA GLY A 25 6.84 6.77 -4.17
C GLY A 25 6.15 5.54 -4.71
N LEU A 26 5.48 4.84 -3.86
CA LEU A 26 4.62 3.73 -4.22
C LEU A 26 3.62 4.20 -5.26
N ASN A 27 3.26 3.30 -6.15
CA ASN A 27 2.28 3.58 -7.16
C ASN A 27 1.45 2.32 -7.40
N GLY A 28 0.16 2.50 -7.66
CA GLY A 28 -0.77 1.40 -7.87
C GLY A 28 -2.09 1.63 -7.20
N LYS A 29 -2.89 0.57 -7.17
CA LYS A 29 -4.22 0.58 -6.55
C LYS A 29 -4.30 -0.48 -5.47
N VAL A 30 -4.92 -0.12 -4.35
CA VAL A 30 -5.22 -1.04 -3.26
C VAL A 30 -6.73 -1.07 -3.09
N ALA A 31 -7.33 -2.22 -3.27
CA ALA A 31 -8.77 -2.42 -3.09
C ALA A 31 -9.02 -2.98 -1.69
N THR A 32 -9.83 -2.30 -0.91
CA THR A 32 -10.25 -2.76 0.41
C THR A 32 -11.75 -2.92 0.47
N ASP A 33 -12.21 -3.88 1.24
CA ASP A 33 -13.60 -4.26 1.30
C ASP A 33 -13.90 -4.78 2.70
N GLY A 34 -15.05 -4.50 3.22
CA GLY A 34 -15.48 -5.12 4.47
C GLY A 34 -16.18 -4.21 5.46
N SER A 35 -15.72 -4.25 6.69
CA SER A 35 -16.40 -3.66 7.84
C SER A 35 -16.94 -2.25 7.61
N THR A 36 -18.22 -2.05 7.82
CA THR A 36 -18.88 -0.75 7.73
C THR A 36 -18.58 0.13 8.94
N SER A 37 -18.28 -0.47 10.08
CA SER A 37 -17.96 0.28 11.29
C SER A 37 -16.58 0.94 11.26
N MET A 38 -15.74 0.56 10.30
CA MET A 38 -14.41 1.14 10.12
C MET A 38 -14.39 2.29 9.11
N GLU A 39 -15.52 2.69 8.60
CA GLU A 39 -15.62 3.68 7.51
C GLU A 39 -14.86 4.97 7.79
N LYS A 40 -15.03 5.55 8.96
CA LYS A 40 -14.36 6.81 9.34
C LYS A 40 -12.85 6.63 9.47
N VAL A 41 -12.41 5.53 10.07
CA VAL A 41 -11.00 5.22 10.26
C VAL A 41 -10.32 4.98 8.91
N ILE A 42 -10.93 4.16 8.09
CA ILE A 42 -10.39 3.84 6.77
C ILE A 42 -10.39 5.08 5.87
N GLY A 43 -11.44 5.91 5.94
CA GLY A 43 -11.48 7.17 5.21
C GLY A 43 -10.33 8.09 5.57
N ALA A 44 -10.02 8.23 6.85
CA ALA A 44 -8.91 9.06 7.32
C ALA A 44 -7.55 8.48 6.91
N LEU A 45 -7.38 7.17 7.05
CA LEU A 45 -6.14 6.48 6.65
C LEU A 45 -5.91 6.57 5.14
N LYS A 46 -6.96 6.36 4.36
CA LYS A 46 -6.92 6.49 2.90
C LYS A 46 -6.47 7.88 2.48
N GLU A 47 -7.09 8.90 3.02
CA GLU A 47 -6.78 10.29 2.71
C GLU A 47 -5.32 10.63 3.04
N THR A 48 -4.85 10.24 4.21
CA THR A 48 -3.48 10.46 4.65
C THR A 48 -2.49 9.71 3.77
N PHE A 49 -2.75 8.44 3.52
CA PHE A 49 -1.87 7.59 2.72
C PHE A 49 -1.77 8.08 1.26
N GLU A 50 -2.89 8.41 0.65
CA GLU A 50 -2.91 8.94 -0.71
C GLU A 50 -2.25 10.33 -0.80
N GLY A 51 -2.36 11.13 0.26
CA GLY A 51 -1.68 12.42 0.35
C GLY A 51 -0.17 12.30 0.41
N GLU A 52 0.34 11.28 1.09
CA GLU A 52 1.78 11.01 1.20
C GLU A 52 2.32 10.20 0.03
N ASN A 53 1.48 9.45 -0.66
CA ASN A 53 1.84 8.57 -1.77
C ASN A 53 0.94 8.86 -2.97
N LYS A 54 1.23 9.92 -3.69
CA LYS A 54 0.36 10.45 -4.74
C LYS A 54 0.11 9.51 -5.91
N GLY A 55 0.93 8.50 -6.09
CA GLY A 55 0.75 7.48 -7.11
C GLY A 55 -0.15 6.32 -6.69
N VAL A 56 -0.63 6.32 -5.45
CA VAL A 56 -1.45 5.24 -4.90
C VAL A 56 -2.91 5.67 -4.81
N GLU A 57 -3.80 4.80 -5.25
CA GLU A 57 -5.24 4.94 -5.08
C GLU A 57 -5.73 3.82 -4.15
N VAL A 58 -6.42 4.18 -3.08
CA VAL A 58 -7.04 3.22 -2.16
C VAL A 58 -8.54 3.28 -2.35
N THR A 59 -9.17 2.14 -2.60
CA THR A 59 -10.63 2.06 -2.66
C THR A 59 -11.15 1.33 -1.42
N TYR A 60 -12.32 1.73 -0.96
CA TYR A 60 -12.96 1.12 0.18
C TYR A 60 -14.44 0.89 -0.10
N ASN A 61 -14.87 -0.35 -0.01
CA ASN A 61 -16.28 -0.73 -0.15
C ASN A 61 -16.81 -1.20 1.21
N PRO A 62 -17.71 -0.45 1.82
CA PRO A 62 -18.28 -0.83 3.13
C PRO A 62 -19.38 -1.89 2.97
N THR A 63 -18.96 -3.13 2.78
CA THR A 63 -19.87 -4.26 2.52
C THR A 63 -20.20 -5.09 3.75
N GLY A 64 -19.46 -4.92 4.84
CA GLY A 64 -19.57 -5.69 6.07
C GLY A 64 -18.39 -6.65 6.26
N SER A 65 -18.12 -7.01 7.52
CA SER A 65 -16.95 -7.85 7.87
C SER A 65 -16.97 -9.20 7.16
N GLY A 66 -18.09 -9.89 7.16
CA GLY A 66 -18.23 -11.19 6.48
C GLY A 66 -17.98 -11.09 4.98
N ALA A 67 -18.56 -10.09 4.34
CA ALA A 67 -18.37 -9.87 2.90
C ALA A 67 -16.94 -9.50 2.56
N GLY A 68 -16.27 -8.72 3.41
CA GLY A 68 -14.86 -8.36 3.24
C GLY A 68 -13.93 -9.56 3.34
N ILE A 69 -14.17 -10.43 4.32
CA ILE A 69 -13.40 -11.66 4.49
C ILE A 69 -13.57 -12.56 3.27
N THR A 70 -14.80 -12.76 2.81
CA THR A 70 -15.08 -13.54 1.60
C THR A 70 -14.40 -12.93 0.38
N ALA A 71 -14.46 -11.61 0.22
CA ALA A 71 -13.85 -10.91 -0.92
C ALA A 71 -12.35 -11.12 -0.98
N VAL A 72 -11.64 -11.01 0.15
CA VAL A 72 -10.18 -11.19 0.16
C VAL A 72 -9.80 -12.66 -0.08
N LEU A 73 -10.55 -13.60 0.45
CA LEU A 73 -10.32 -15.02 0.23
C LEU A 73 -10.53 -15.42 -1.24
N GLU A 74 -11.47 -14.78 -1.92
CA GLU A 74 -11.74 -15.01 -3.33
C GLU A 74 -10.87 -14.19 -4.28
N GLY A 75 -9.98 -13.37 -3.73
CA GLY A 75 -9.09 -12.51 -4.54
C GLY A 75 -9.78 -11.33 -5.20
N ARG A 76 -10.95 -10.93 -4.71
CA ARG A 76 -11.71 -9.79 -5.25
C ARG A 76 -11.28 -8.45 -4.66
N CYS A 77 -10.51 -8.46 -3.59
CA CYS A 77 -9.89 -7.28 -3.03
C CYS A 77 -8.52 -7.66 -2.44
N ASP A 78 -7.73 -6.64 -2.12
CA ASP A 78 -6.37 -6.84 -1.61
C ASP A 78 -6.35 -6.96 -0.09
N ILE A 79 -7.24 -6.23 0.58
CA ILE A 79 -7.32 -6.20 2.03
C ILE A 79 -8.78 -6.37 2.45
N GLY A 80 -9.05 -7.39 3.24
CA GLY A 80 -10.35 -7.57 3.87
C GLY A 80 -10.36 -6.93 5.26
N LEU A 81 -11.39 -6.16 5.55
CA LEU A 81 -11.53 -5.43 6.80
C LEU A 81 -12.59 -6.07 7.68
N SER A 82 -12.25 -6.32 8.93
CA SER A 82 -13.16 -6.94 9.89
C SER A 82 -13.14 -6.23 11.23
N SER A 83 -14.31 -6.02 11.78
CA SER A 83 -14.48 -5.51 13.15
C SER A 83 -14.84 -6.63 14.13
N ARG A 84 -14.68 -7.88 13.72
CA ARG A 84 -14.87 -9.08 14.55
C ARG A 84 -13.75 -10.07 14.32
N ASN A 85 -13.64 -11.06 15.19
CA ASN A 85 -12.69 -12.16 15.01
C ASN A 85 -13.11 -13.02 13.82
N LEU A 86 -12.14 -13.65 13.20
CA LEU A 86 -12.41 -14.63 12.14
C LEU A 86 -13.12 -15.86 12.71
N LYS A 87 -14.05 -16.40 11.95
CA LYS A 87 -14.62 -17.72 12.25
C LYS A 87 -13.61 -18.79 11.87
N ASP A 88 -13.70 -19.98 12.48
CA ASP A 88 -12.79 -21.07 12.18
C ASP A 88 -12.77 -21.41 10.68
N SER A 89 -13.94 -21.42 10.05
CA SER A 89 -14.07 -21.65 8.61
C SER A 89 -13.41 -20.57 7.73
N GLU A 90 -13.21 -19.37 8.28
CA GLU A 90 -12.58 -18.26 7.57
C GLU A 90 -11.07 -18.25 7.74
N ALA A 91 -10.56 -18.90 8.77
CA ALA A 91 -9.15 -18.94 9.10
C ALA A 91 -8.38 -20.11 8.44
N GLU A 92 -9.07 -21.00 7.75
CA GLU A 92 -8.46 -22.15 7.06
C GLU A 92 -7.70 -21.78 5.77
#